data_c5b2ec71575a9950a36b2498c8e77739
#
_entry.id   c5b2ec71575a9950a36b2498c8e77739
#
_cell.length_a   1.000
_cell.length_b   1.000
_cell.length_c   1.000
_cell.angle_alpha   90.00
_cell.angle_beta   90.00
_cell.angle_gamma   90.00
#
_symmetry.space_group_name_H-M   'P 1'
#
loop_
_entity.id
_entity.type
_entity.pdbx_description
1 polymer ?
#
loop_
_entity_poly.entity_id
_entity_poly.type
_entity_poly.pdbx_seq_one_letter_code
_entity_poly.pdbx_strand_id
1 'polypeptide(L)'
;AITALDKLGGSYQFKTTLKYTGTIDNGVLKGDVYCIGGMDPRFNNDDMTAFVTSLKDMGVDSIQGSIYADRSMKDEDLLGEGWCWDDDNPVLSPLVFGRKDIFMERFLAKLKDAGIFYAGSGTSVKRCPASAFTICTRFHTMDQILHKMMKDSDNLYAESMYYQIASSTGNRPASAKSARNVQRQLVRKIGLDPARYKFADGSGLSLYNYVSAELEVKLLRYAYQDENILPHLKQSLPIAGVDGTLKRRMRSGFAHGNVKAKTGTVTGVIGLAGYCKAANGHDLCCLLYTSPSPRDRTRSR
;
A
#
# COMPACT_ATOMS: atom_id res chain seq x y z
N ALA A 1 -3.36 -8.45 0.50
CA ALA A 1 -2.21 -9.12 1.14
C ALA A 1 -1.83 -10.42 0.40
N ILE A 2 -2.69 -11.45 0.42
CA ILE A 2 -2.36 -12.77 -0.14
C ILE A 2 -2.02 -12.68 -1.64
N THR A 3 -2.80 -11.94 -2.42
CA THR A 3 -2.52 -11.71 -3.85
C THR A 3 -1.17 -11.02 -4.08
N ALA A 4 -0.82 -10.07 -3.23
CA ALA A 4 0.46 -9.37 -3.35
C ALA A 4 1.64 -10.29 -3.02
N LEU A 5 1.53 -11.09 -1.97
CA LEU A 5 2.56 -12.08 -1.61
C LEU A 5 2.72 -13.16 -2.69
N ASP A 6 1.61 -13.67 -3.25
CA ASP A 6 1.63 -14.66 -4.36
C ASP A 6 2.27 -14.07 -5.62
N LYS A 7 2.00 -12.80 -5.95
CA LYS A 7 2.44 -12.18 -7.20
C LYS A 7 3.82 -11.54 -7.12
N LEU A 8 4.15 -10.90 -6.00
CA LEU A 8 5.36 -10.07 -5.82
C LEU A 8 6.41 -10.75 -4.94
N GLY A 9 5.97 -11.65 -4.05
CA GLY A 9 6.84 -12.30 -3.07
C GLY A 9 7.13 -11.44 -1.83
N GLY A 10 7.61 -12.10 -0.75
CA GLY A 10 7.91 -11.43 0.54
C GLY A 10 9.11 -10.49 0.50
N SER A 11 10.03 -10.65 -0.46
CA SER A 11 11.21 -9.78 -0.62
C SER A 11 10.94 -8.50 -1.41
N TYR A 12 9.71 -8.28 -1.87
CA TYR A 12 9.35 -7.11 -2.66
C TYR A 12 9.58 -5.80 -1.92
N GLN A 13 9.98 -4.76 -2.68
CA GLN A 13 10.28 -3.43 -2.17
C GLN A 13 9.43 -2.37 -2.87
N PHE A 14 8.81 -1.51 -2.08
CA PHE A 14 8.12 -0.29 -2.54
C PHE A 14 9.17 0.81 -2.65
N LYS A 15 9.38 1.36 -3.84
CA LYS A 15 10.52 2.25 -4.13
C LYS A 15 10.07 3.62 -4.58
N THR A 16 10.73 4.65 -4.04
CA THR A 16 10.69 6.03 -4.56
C THR A 16 12.10 6.43 -4.91
N THR A 17 12.32 6.97 -6.11
CA THR A 17 13.66 7.20 -6.67
C THR A 17 13.83 8.65 -7.10
N LEU A 18 14.98 9.22 -6.78
CA LEU A 18 15.45 10.52 -7.29
C LEU A 18 16.46 10.29 -8.40
N LYS A 19 16.25 10.92 -9.55
CA LYS A 19 17.16 10.86 -10.70
C LYS A 19 17.43 12.24 -11.27
N TYR A 20 18.47 12.35 -12.10
CA TYR A 20 18.80 13.57 -12.80
C TYR A 20 19.27 13.30 -14.24
N THR A 21 19.26 14.36 -15.05
CA THR A 21 19.88 14.41 -16.38
C THR A 21 20.88 15.56 -16.43
N GLY A 22 21.73 15.58 -17.44
CA GLY A 22 22.72 16.65 -17.62
C GLY A 22 24.00 16.42 -16.82
N THR A 23 24.69 17.51 -16.47
CA THR A 23 25.99 17.49 -15.81
C THR A 23 26.01 18.41 -14.59
N ILE A 24 26.90 18.10 -13.65
CA ILE A 24 27.20 18.98 -12.49
C ILE A 24 28.53 19.67 -12.76
N ASP A 25 28.51 20.99 -12.68
CA ASP A 25 29.69 21.85 -12.92
C ASP A 25 29.70 22.99 -11.90
N ASN A 26 30.79 23.12 -11.13
CA ASN A 26 30.96 24.13 -10.09
C ASN A 26 29.74 24.29 -9.15
N GLY A 27 29.16 23.19 -8.66
CA GLY A 27 28.01 23.19 -7.79
C GLY A 27 26.66 23.39 -8.48
N VAL A 28 26.65 23.58 -9.81
CA VAL A 28 25.43 23.80 -10.60
C VAL A 28 25.03 22.52 -11.34
N LEU A 29 23.88 21.98 -11.06
CA LEU A 29 23.26 20.92 -11.89
C LEU A 29 22.62 21.57 -13.13
N LYS A 30 23.31 21.43 -14.28
CA LYS A 30 22.82 21.86 -15.61
C LYS A 30 22.00 20.76 -16.24
N GLY A 31 20.81 20.53 -15.70
CA GLY A 31 19.91 19.47 -16.12
C GLY A 31 18.69 19.35 -15.22
N ASP A 32 17.83 18.38 -15.51
CA ASP A 32 16.56 18.18 -14.82
C ASP A 32 16.69 17.16 -13.68
N VAL A 33 15.86 17.33 -12.65
CA VAL A 33 15.69 16.39 -11.55
C VAL A 33 14.31 15.74 -11.63
N TYR A 34 14.24 14.45 -11.36
CA TYR A 34 13.01 13.65 -11.43
C TYR A 34 12.75 12.94 -10.10
N CYS A 35 11.62 13.26 -9.45
CA CYS A 35 11.09 12.49 -8.34
C CYS A 35 10.16 11.41 -8.91
N ILE A 36 10.60 10.15 -8.88
CA ILE A 36 9.87 9.02 -9.48
C ILE A 36 9.08 8.33 -8.39
N GLY A 37 7.76 8.44 -8.46
CA GLY A 37 6.85 7.85 -7.50
C GLY A 37 6.63 6.36 -7.76
N GLY A 38 6.81 5.55 -6.72
CA GLY A 38 6.47 4.13 -6.72
C GLY A 38 5.33 3.79 -5.77
N MET A 39 4.53 4.77 -5.37
CA MET A 39 3.41 4.57 -4.45
C MET A 39 3.84 3.86 -3.16
N ASP A 40 4.97 4.32 -2.57
CA ASP A 40 5.44 3.90 -1.26
C ASP A 40 4.69 4.67 -0.17
N PRO A 41 3.74 4.05 0.55
CA PRO A 41 2.89 4.77 1.52
C PRO A 41 3.65 5.11 2.81
N ARG A 42 4.85 4.58 2.96
CA ARG A 42 5.69 4.75 4.14
C ARG A 42 6.77 5.81 3.96
N PHE A 43 6.94 6.34 2.73
CA PHE A 43 7.91 7.41 2.47
C PHE A 43 7.70 8.59 3.42
N ASN A 44 8.76 9.03 4.10
CA ASN A 44 8.69 9.96 5.21
C ASN A 44 9.77 11.06 5.16
N ASN A 45 9.89 11.87 6.23
CA ASN A 45 10.86 12.96 6.31
C ASN A 45 12.32 12.49 6.25
N ASP A 46 12.65 11.32 6.79
CA ASP A 46 14.02 10.80 6.76
C ASP A 46 14.40 10.39 5.33
N ASP A 47 13.46 9.79 4.59
CA ASP A 47 13.64 9.46 3.18
C ASP A 47 13.81 10.73 2.34
N MET A 48 13.00 11.75 2.62
CA MET A 48 13.10 13.06 1.96
C MET A 48 14.45 13.73 2.26
N THR A 49 14.91 13.65 3.50
CA THR A 49 16.23 14.15 3.92
C THR A 49 17.33 13.41 3.17
N ALA A 50 17.23 12.08 3.05
CA ALA A 50 18.22 11.30 2.30
C ALA A 50 18.31 11.71 0.83
N PHE A 51 17.19 12.05 0.18
CA PHE A 51 17.19 12.59 -1.18
C PHE A 51 18.00 13.87 -1.30
N VAL A 52 17.75 14.82 -0.40
CA VAL A 52 18.43 16.13 -0.40
C VAL A 52 19.90 16.00 0.00
N THR A 53 20.21 15.16 0.99
CA THR A 53 21.60 14.87 1.38
C THR A 53 22.39 14.28 0.21
N SER A 54 21.79 13.34 -0.54
CA SER A 54 22.45 12.75 -1.71
C SER A 54 22.76 13.78 -2.80
N LEU A 55 21.93 14.80 -3.01
CA LEU A 55 22.23 15.92 -3.90
C LEU A 55 23.42 16.74 -3.38
N LYS A 56 23.46 17.03 -2.08
CA LYS A 56 24.59 17.75 -1.46
C LYS A 56 25.89 16.96 -1.54
N ASP A 57 25.86 15.65 -1.31
CA ASP A 57 27.02 14.77 -1.39
C ASP A 57 27.61 14.72 -2.82
N MET A 58 26.76 14.95 -3.84
CA MET A 58 27.18 15.11 -5.23
C MET A 58 27.76 16.53 -5.53
N GLY A 59 27.79 17.43 -4.54
CA GLY A 59 28.25 18.80 -4.68
C GLY A 59 27.25 19.74 -5.35
N VAL A 60 25.94 19.44 -5.30
CA VAL A 60 24.90 20.29 -5.89
C VAL A 60 24.50 21.40 -4.93
N ASP A 61 24.75 22.65 -5.31
CA ASP A 61 24.33 23.87 -4.61
C ASP A 61 23.17 24.59 -5.31
N SER A 62 22.99 24.33 -6.62
CA SER A 62 21.88 24.88 -7.37
C SER A 62 21.45 23.96 -8.51
N ILE A 63 20.14 24.01 -8.85
CA ILE A 63 19.54 23.30 -9.96
C ILE A 63 19.07 24.33 -10.99
N GLN A 64 19.67 24.29 -12.16
CA GLN A 64 19.39 25.22 -13.26
C GLN A 64 18.23 24.73 -14.16
N GLY A 65 18.07 23.40 -14.29
CA GLY A 65 16.96 22.79 -15.04
C GLY A 65 15.66 22.78 -14.27
N SER A 66 14.77 21.87 -14.64
CA SER A 66 13.46 21.70 -14.01
C SER A 66 13.43 20.52 -13.04
N ILE A 67 12.56 20.61 -12.03
CA ILE A 67 12.25 19.49 -11.13
C ILE A 67 10.87 18.95 -11.50
N TYR A 68 10.81 17.65 -11.81
CA TYR A 68 9.61 16.98 -12.29
C TYR A 68 9.11 15.92 -11.31
N ALA A 69 7.79 15.82 -11.21
CA ALA A 69 7.11 14.67 -10.63
C ALA A 69 6.90 13.61 -11.72
N ASP A 70 7.52 12.44 -11.58
CA ASP A 70 7.17 11.29 -12.42
C ASP A 70 6.12 10.44 -11.72
N ARG A 71 4.89 10.53 -12.19
CA ARG A 71 3.72 9.79 -11.71
C ARG A 71 3.30 8.68 -12.66
N SER A 72 4.13 8.33 -13.64
CA SER A 72 3.79 7.41 -14.73
C SER A 72 3.57 5.95 -14.30
N MET A 73 3.84 5.61 -13.04
CA MET A 73 3.57 4.28 -12.49
C MET A 73 2.10 3.92 -12.53
N LYS A 74 1.20 4.88 -12.23
CA LYS A 74 -0.23 4.69 -12.03
C LYS A 74 -1.03 5.65 -12.91
N ASP A 75 -2.29 5.29 -13.21
CA ASP A 75 -3.29 6.19 -13.79
C ASP A 75 -3.54 7.44 -12.90
N GLU A 76 -4.31 8.39 -13.41
CA GLU A 76 -4.55 9.67 -12.76
C GLU A 76 -5.67 9.63 -11.69
N ASP A 77 -6.33 8.48 -11.49
CA ASP A 77 -7.40 8.33 -10.51
C ASP A 77 -6.86 8.49 -9.09
N LEU A 78 -7.25 9.54 -8.39
CA LEU A 78 -6.79 9.85 -7.02
C LEU A 78 -7.65 9.21 -5.93
N LEU A 79 -8.80 8.65 -6.27
CA LEU A 79 -9.73 7.97 -5.37
C LEU A 79 -10.03 6.55 -5.86
N GLY A 80 -10.39 5.65 -4.94
CA GLY A 80 -10.85 4.31 -5.26
C GLY A 80 -12.28 4.30 -5.84
N GLU A 81 -12.60 3.29 -6.64
CA GLU A 81 -13.94 3.10 -7.22
C GLU A 81 -14.99 2.97 -6.09
N GLY A 82 -15.98 3.85 -6.08
CA GLY A 82 -17.07 3.84 -5.09
C GLY A 82 -16.72 4.45 -3.73
N TRP A 83 -15.61 5.19 -3.63
CA TRP A 83 -15.33 6.01 -2.46
C TRP A 83 -16.13 7.31 -2.50
N CYS A 84 -16.59 7.75 -1.32
CA CYS A 84 -17.21 9.07 -1.20
C CYS A 84 -16.13 10.15 -1.20
N TRP A 85 -16.34 11.21 -1.96
CA TRP A 85 -15.37 12.31 -2.10
C TRP A 85 -15.21 13.16 -0.83
N ASP A 86 -16.20 13.12 0.06
CA ASP A 86 -16.27 13.86 1.33
C ASP A 86 -15.77 13.04 2.55
N ASP A 87 -15.39 11.78 2.35
CA ASP A 87 -14.74 10.97 3.37
C ASP A 87 -13.26 11.37 3.55
N ASP A 88 -12.68 11.09 4.71
CA ASP A 88 -11.22 11.25 4.96
C ASP A 88 -10.41 10.15 4.25
N ASN A 89 -10.46 10.18 2.93
CA ASN A 89 -9.76 9.22 2.10
C ASN A 89 -8.29 9.58 1.89
N PRO A 90 -7.38 8.60 1.81
CA PRO A 90 -6.03 8.85 1.36
C PRO A 90 -6.00 9.19 -0.13
N VAL A 91 -5.08 10.04 -0.55
CA VAL A 91 -4.86 10.33 -1.97
C VAL A 91 -4.04 9.21 -2.62
N LEU A 92 -4.54 8.65 -3.71
CA LEU A 92 -3.89 7.56 -4.47
C LEU A 92 -2.89 8.12 -5.47
N SER A 93 -1.84 8.78 -4.99
CA SER A 93 -0.75 9.32 -5.80
C SER A 93 0.50 8.45 -5.73
N PRO A 94 1.23 8.23 -6.86
CA PRO A 94 2.53 7.58 -6.82
C PRO A 94 3.56 8.30 -5.94
N LEU A 95 3.43 9.62 -5.79
CA LEU A 95 4.26 10.48 -4.91
C LEU A 95 3.44 10.95 -3.71
N VAL A 96 2.91 9.99 -2.94
CA VAL A 96 2.19 10.29 -1.69
C VAL A 96 3.16 10.63 -0.56
N PHE A 97 2.78 11.63 0.27
CA PHE A 97 3.50 11.99 1.48
C PHE A 97 2.50 12.31 2.60
N GLY A 98 2.57 11.57 3.70
CA GLY A 98 1.65 11.75 4.82
C GLY A 98 0.17 11.65 4.43
N ARG A 99 -0.22 10.69 3.57
CA ARG A 99 -1.57 10.45 3.03
C ARG A 99 -2.09 11.54 2.07
N LYS A 100 -1.25 12.51 1.68
CA LYS A 100 -1.61 13.68 0.86
C LYS A 100 -0.71 13.78 -0.37
N ASP A 101 -1.16 14.51 -1.37
CA ASP A 101 -0.38 14.82 -2.58
C ASP A 101 0.48 16.09 -2.40
N ILE A 102 1.34 16.08 -1.39
CA ILE A 102 2.21 17.21 -1.03
C ILE A 102 3.71 16.87 -1.14
N PHE A 103 4.05 15.77 -1.80
CA PHE A 103 5.44 15.33 -1.91
C PHE A 103 6.34 16.39 -2.53
N MET A 104 5.95 16.97 -3.66
CA MET A 104 6.77 17.96 -4.37
C MET A 104 6.94 19.24 -3.56
N GLU A 105 5.90 19.70 -2.90
CA GLU A 105 5.96 20.84 -1.99
C GLU A 105 7.00 20.59 -0.86
N ARG A 106 6.95 19.42 -0.25
CA ARG A 106 7.88 19.01 0.82
C ARG A 106 9.31 18.87 0.31
N PHE A 107 9.49 18.33 -0.89
CA PHE A 107 10.81 18.21 -1.51
C PHE A 107 11.44 19.59 -1.77
N LEU A 108 10.69 20.53 -2.37
CA LEU A 108 11.17 21.89 -2.61
C LEU A 108 11.51 22.63 -1.31
N ALA A 109 10.67 22.50 -0.27
CA ALA A 109 10.96 23.07 1.03
C ALA A 109 12.26 22.51 1.61
N LYS A 110 12.48 21.18 1.52
CA LYS A 110 13.73 20.54 1.98
C LYS A 110 14.96 20.97 1.21
N LEU A 111 14.86 21.17 -0.12
CA LEU A 111 15.97 21.74 -0.93
C LEU A 111 16.36 23.12 -0.41
N LYS A 112 15.37 23.98 -0.19
CA LYS A 112 15.58 25.33 0.35
C LYS A 112 16.24 25.31 1.72
N ASP A 113 15.73 24.46 2.64
CA ASP A 113 16.28 24.31 3.99
C ASP A 113 17.74 23.83 3.97
N ALA A 114 18.11 23.02 2.98
CA ALA A 114 19.47 22.53 2.78
C ALA A 114 20.38 23.52 2.01
N GLY A 115 19.87 24.68 1.63
CA GLY A 115 20.62 25.68 0.87
C GLY A 115 20.86 25.28 -0.59
N ILE A 116 20.04 24.41 -1.19
CA ILE A 116 20.07 24.14 -2.64
C ILE A 116 19.14 25.12 -3.33
N PHE A 117 19.70 25.97 -4.16
CA PHE A 117 18.92 26.99 -4.87
C PHE A 117 18.16 26.38 -6.06
N TYR A 118 16.87 26.68 -6.15
CA TYR A 118 16.01 26.34 -7.29
C TYR A 118 14.98 27.45 -7.52
N ALA A 119 14.94 28.00 -8.74
CA ALA A 119 14.05 29.13 -9.09
C ALA A 119 12.67 28.71 -9.58
N GLY A 120 12.47 27.43 -9.92
CA GLY A 120 11.22 26.94 -10.48
C GLY A 120 10.17 26.55 -9.43
N SER A 121 8.96 26.21 -9.88
CA SER A 121 7.85 25.80 -9.02
C SER A 121 7.88 24.32 -8.62
N GLY A 122 8.56 23.46 -9.39
CA GLY A 122 8.59 22.00 -9.19
C GLY A 122 7.23 21.30 -9.31
N THR A 123 6.24 21.93 -9.94
CA THR A 123 4.87 21.39 -10.07
C THR A 123 4.63 20.64 -11.38
N SER A 124 5.58 20.65 -12.30
CA SER A 124 5.43 20.00 -13.60
C SER A 124 5.51 18.48 -13.49
N VAL A 125 4.66 17.80 -14.25
CA VAL A 125 4.63 16.33 -14.35
C VAL A 125 5.30 15.91 -15.64
N LYS A 126 6.29 15.02 -15.54
CA LYS A 126 6.98 14.46 -16.71
C LYS A 126 7.59 13.12 -16.39
N ARG A 127 7.44 12.17 -17.30
CA ARG A 127 8.08 10.86 -17.17
C ARG A 127 9.60 10.99 -17.27
N CYS A 128 10.29 10.34 -16.33
CA CYS A 128 11.75 10.31 -16.31
C CYS A 128 12.29 9.56 -17.53
N PRO A 129 13.26 10.14 -18.29
CA PRO A 129 13.87 9.45 -19.41
C PRO A 129 14.75 8.28 -18.93
N ALA A 130 14.87 7.25 -19.77
CA ALA A 130 15.70 6.08 -19.46
C ALA A 130 17.19 6.42 -19.27
N SER A 131 17.67 7.50 -19.90
CA SER A 131 19.03 7.98 -19.80
C SER A 131 19.37 8.73 -18.50
N ALA A 132 18.39 8.95 -17.60
CA ALA A 132 18.62 9.68 -16.36
C ALA A 132 19.44 8.83 -15.37
N PHE A 133 20.36 9.48 -14.69
CA PHE A 133 21.22 8.88 -13.65
C PHE A 133 20.52 8.84 -12.31
N THR A 134 20.68 7.75 -11.57
CA THR A 134 20.10 7.62 -10.23
C THR A 134 20.94 8.37 -9.21
N ILE A 135 20.30 9.23 -8.43
CA ILE A 135 20.88 9.92 -7.27
C ILE A 135 20.69 9.06 -6.02
N CYS A 136 19.43 8.75 -5.71
CA CYS A 136 19.06 8.05 -4.50
C CYS A 136 17.78 7.23 -4.74
N THR A 137 17.72 6.03 -4.16
CA THR A 137 16.49 5.22 -4.09
C THR A 137 16.19 4.91 -2.64
N ARG A 138 15.00 5.28 -2.19
CA ARG A 138 14.47 4.87 -0.90
C ARG A 138 13.46 3.76 -1.10
N PHE A 139 13.40 2.85 -0.15
CA PHE A 139 12.44 1.73 -0.24
C PHE A 139 11.97 1.27 1.13
N HIS A 140 10.77 0.70 1.14
CA HIS A 140 10.24 -0.04 2.27
C HIS A 140 9.87 -1.45 1.85
N THR A 141 10.08 -2.42 2.76
CA THR A 141 9.89 -3.84 2.47
C THR A 141 8.43 -4.25 2.49
N MET A 142 8.10 -5.36 1.85
CA MET A 142 6.76 -5.98 1.90
C MET A 142 6.27 -6.14 3.35
N ASP A 143 7.14 -6.63 4.27
CA ASP A 143 6.76 -6.83 5.66
C ASP A 143 6.44 -5.54 6.40
N GLN A 144 7.19 -4.46 6.14
CA GLN A 144 6.89 -3.15 6.74
C GLN A 144 5.53 -2.61 6.29
N ILE A 145 5.20 -2.81 5.01
CA ILE A 145 3.91 -2.40 4.45
C ILE A 145 2.78 -3.28 4.97
N LEU A 146 2.95 -4.60 4.94
CA LEU A 146 1.98 -5.56 5.48
C LEU A 146 1.68 -5.31 6.96
N HIS A 147 2.71 -5.09 7.76
CA HIS A 147 2.55 -4.87 9.20
C HIS A 147 1.64 -3.67 9.47
N LYS A 148 1.92 -2.52 8.87
CA LYS A 148 1.09 -1.31 9.03
C LYS A 148 -0.33 -1.50 8.48
N MET A 149 -0.45 -2.08 7.28
CA MET A 149 -1.74 -2.37 6.64
C MET A 149 -2.62 -3.26 7.50
N MET A 150 -2.05 -4.34 8.06
CA MET A 150 -2.84 -5.36 8.76
C MET A 150 -3.09 -4.98 10.21
N LYS A 151 -2.07 -4.51 10.95
CA LYS A 151 -2.18 -4.16 12.37
C LYS A 151 -3.06 -2.94 12.60
N ASP A 152 -2.87 -1.88 11.81
CA ASP A 152 -3.59 -0.62 11.97
C ASP A 152 -4.80 -0.50 11.05
N SER A 153 -4.97 -1.44 10.10
CA SER A 153 -6.00 -1.41 9.08
C SER A 153 -5.91 -0.15 8.19
N ASP A 154 -4.68 0.19 7.74
CA ASP A 154 -4.43 1.40 6.96
C ASP A 154 -4.78 1.19 5.49
N ASN A 155 -5.79 1.93 5.01
CA ASN A 155 -6.33 1.84 3.65
C ASN A 155 -5.32 2.27 2.59
N LEU A 156 -4.49 3.31 2.84
CA LEU A 156 -3.47 3.74 1.89
C LEU A 156 -2.46 2.63 1.60
N TYR A 157 -2.06 1.87 2.63
CA TYR A 157 -1.12 0.76 2.48
C TYR A 157 -1.73 -0.38 1.66
N ALA A 158 -3.02 -0.64 1.82
CA ALA A 158 -3.74 -1.63 1.02
C ALA A 158 -3.87 -1.20 -0.44
N GLU A 159 -4.20 0.07 -0.71
CA GLU A 159 -4.27 0.59 -2.06
C GLU A 159 -2.89 0.66 -2.73
N SER A 160 -1.86 1.04 -2.00
CA SER A 160 -0.48 1.00 -2.51
C SER A 160 -0.10 -0.40 -2.96
N MET A 161 -0.40 -1.41 -2.16
CA MET A 161 -0.18 -2.81 -2.51
C MET A 161 -1.01 -3.24 -3.73
N TYR A 162 -2.25 -2.78 -3.83
CA TYR A 162 -3.15 -3.03 -4.95
C TYR A 162 -2.59 -2.51 -6.28
N TYR A 163 -2.05 -1.28 -6.29
CA TYR A 163 -1.42 -0.72 -7.49
C TYR A 163 -0.03 -1.32 -7.78
N GLN A 164 0.68 -1.85 -6.78
CA GLN A 164 1.91 -2.61 -7.02
C GLN A 164 1.63 -3.93 -7.77
N ILE A 165 0.60 -4.67 -7.38
CA ILE A 165 0.22 -5.89 -8.14
C ILE A 165 -0.26 -5.53 -9.55
N ALA A 166 -0.91 -4.40 -9.75
CA ALA A 166 -1.25 -3.89 -11.08
C ALA A 166 0.00 -3.59 -11.92
N SER A 167 0.97 -2.88 -11.34
CA SER A 167 2.23 -2.52 -12.01
C SER A 167 3.06 -3.74 -12.41
N SER A 168 2.98 -4.84 -11.65
CA SER A 168 3.69 -6.09 -11.93
C SER A 168 3.23 -6.80 -13.21
N THR A 169 2.12 -6.39 -13.80
CA THR A 169 1.64 -6.94 -15.08
C THR A 169 2.43 -6.40 -16.29
N GLY A 170 3.28 -5.40 -16.08
CA GLY A 170 3.98 -4.67 -17.15
C GLY A 170 3.11 -3.60 -17.85
N ASN A 171 1.80 -3.58 -17.58
CA ASN A 171 0.92 -2.54 -18.11
C ASN A 171 1.21 -1.21 -17.40
N ARG A 172 1.44 -0.17 -18.18
CA ARG A 172 1.63 1.19 -17.66
C ARG A 172 0.72 2.17 -18.40
N PRO A 173 0.05 3.05 -17.68
CA PRO A 173 0.00 3.15 -16.21
C PRO A 173 -0.72 1.97 -15.54
N ALA A 174 -0.32 1.63 -14.32
CA ALA A 174 -1.04 0.68 -13.50
C ALA A 174 -2.45 1.22 -13.17
N SER A 175 -3.46 0.35 -13.23
CA SER A 175 -4.86 0.73 -13.02
C SER A 175 -5.56 -0.26 -12.09
N ALA A 176 -6.67 0.17 -11.49
CA ALA A 176 -7.54 -0.71 -10.72
C ALA A 176 -8.01 -1.93 -11.53
N LYS A 177 -8.25 -1.74 -12.85
CA LYS A 177 -8.58 -2.84 -13.77
C LYS A 177 -7.47 -3.88 -13.85
N SER A 178 -6.22 -3.44 -13.94
CA SER A 178 -5.05 -4.35 -13.98
C SER A 178 -4.90 -5.11 -12.67
N ALA A 179 -5.08 -4.45 -11.53
CA ALA A 179 -5.07 -5.09 -10.21
C ALA A 179 -6.16 -6.15 -10.07
N ARG A 180 -7.40 -5.82 -10.47
CA ARG A 180 -8.53 -6.78 -10.48
C ARG A 180 -8.23 -8.02 -11.30
N ASN A 181 -7.57 -7.87 -12.44
CA ASN A 181 -7.20 -9.01 -13.26
C ASN A 181 -6.24 -9.97 -12.55
N VAL A 182 -5.27 -9.43 -11.80
CA VAL A 182 -4.35 -10.25 -10.99
C VAL A 182 -5.12 -10.97 -9.86
N GLN A 183 -6.01 -10.27 -9.15
CA GLN A 183 -6.85 -10.91 -8.13
C GLN A 183 -7.71 -12.04 -8.72
N ARG A 184 -8.32 -11.81 -9.90
CA ARG A 184 -9.12 -12.83 -10.59
C ARG A 184 -8.28 -14.05 -11.00
N GLN A 185 -7.01 -13.88 -11.33
CA GLN A 185 -6.10 -15.00 -11.60
C GLN A 185 -5.89 -15.85 -10.36
N LEU A 186 -5.68 -15.23 -9.19
CA LEU A 186 -5.56 -15.96 -7.94
C LEU A 186 -6.87 -16.69 -7.58
N VAL A 187 -8.03 -16.05 -7.78
CA VAL A 187 -9.34 -16.69 -7.56
C VAL A 187 -9.49 -17.97 -8.39
N ARG A 188 -9.08 -17.95 -9.68
CA ARG A 188 -9.04 -19.18 -10.51
C ARG A 188 -8.06 -20.21 -9.99
N LYS A 189 -6.86 -19.76 -9.58
CA LYS A 189 -5.80 -20.63 -9.05
C LYS A 189 -6.27 -21.44 -7.83
N ILE A 190 -7.12 -20.85 -6.98
CA ILE A 190 -7.69 -21.52 -5.81
C ILE A 190 -9.00 -22.28 -6.11
N GLY A 191 -9.35 -22.46 -7.38
CA GLY A 191 -10.46 -23.27 -7.84
C GLY A 191 -11.84 -22.61 -7.68
N LEU A 192 -11.93 -21.28 -7.81
CA LEU A 192 -13.17 -20.53 -7.78
C LEU A 192 -13.42 -19.79 -9.11
N ASP A 193 -14.70 -19.56 -9.42
CA ASP A 193 -15.07 -18.71 -10.57
C ASP A 193 -15.01 -17.23 -10.18
N PRO A 194 -14.08 -16.44 -10.77
CA PRO A 194 -13.96 -15.02 -10.46
C PRO A 194 -15.14 -14.15 -10.92
N ALA A 195 -16.03 -14.68 -11.77
CA ALA A 195 -17.23 -13.94 -12.19
C ALA A 195 -18.25 -13.79 -11.04
N ARG A 196 -18.14 -14.62 -10.01
CA ARG A 196 -18.99 -14.55 -8.81
C ARG A 196 -18.62 -13.43 -7.84
N TYR A 197 -17.52 -12.72 -8.08
CA TYR A 197 -16.96 -11.73 -7.14
C TYR A 197 -16.69 -10.40 -7.84
N LYS A 198 -16.80 -9.31 -7.07
CA LYS A 198 -16.42 -7.97 -7.50
C LYS A 198 -15.38 -7.41 -6.55
N PHE A 199 -14.26 -6.94 -7.11
CA PHE A 199 -13.18 -6.27 -6.40
C PHE A 199 -13.10 -4.84 -6.91
N ALA A 200 -13.59 -3.88 -6.14
CA ALA A 200 -13.61 -2.48 -6.54
C ALA A 200 -12.31 -1.77 -6.19
N ASP A 201 -11.77 -2.07 -5.01
CA ASP A 201 -10.55 -1.46 -4.45
C ASP A 201 -9.65 -2.49 -3.75
N GLY A 202 -8.52 -2.03 -3.21
CA GLY A 202 -7.59 -2.86 -2.45
C GLY A 202 -7.83 -2.86 -0.95
N SER A 203 -8.48 -1.83 -0.42
CA SER A 203 -8.68 -1.61 1.01
C SER A 203 -9.96 -2.26 1.57
N GLY A 204 -10.94 -2.52 0.70
CA GLY A 204 -12.26 -2.98 1.12
C GLY A 204 -13.17 -1.84 1.59
N LEU A 205 -12.79 -0.58 1.38
CA LEU A 205 -13.59 0.59 1.75
C LEU A 205 -14.83 0.72 0.87
N SER A 206 -14.70 0.38 -0.41
CA SER A 206 -15.79 0.46 -1.37
C SER A 206 -16.92 -0.51 -1.05
N LEU A 207 -18.15 0.00 -0.99
CA LEU A 207 -19.36 -0.82 -0.87
C LEU A 207 -19.66 -1.64 -2.15
N TYR A 208 -18.91 -1.40 -3.23
CA TYR A 208 -19.03 -2.16 -4.47
C TYR A 208 -18.25 -3.47 -4.46
N ASN A 209 -17.45 -3.73 -3.42
CA ASN A 209 -16.84 -5.03 -3.23
C ASN A 209 -17.90 -6.10 -2.93
N TYR A 210 -17.80 -7.24 -3.64
CA TYR A 210 -18.67 -8.38 -3.40
C TYR A 210 -17.83 -9.66 -3.31
N VAL A 211 -17.79 -10.26 -2.14
CA VAL A 211 -17.03 -11.47 -1.82
C VAL A 211 -17.88 -12.45 -1.05
N SER A 212 -17.44 -13.69 -0.91
CA SER A 212 -18.13 -14.70 -0.10
C SER A 212 -17.22 -15.24 1.00
N ALA A 213 -17.81 -15.81 2.03
CA ALA A 213 -17.10 -16.54 3.08
C ALA A 213 -16.23 -17.67 2.51
N GLU A 214 -16.72 -18.36 1.47
CA GLU A 214 -15.97 -19.41 0.78
C GLU A 214 -14.68 -18.88 0.17
N LEU A 215 -14.72 -17.72 -0.51
CA LEU A 215 -13.55 -17.09 -1.10
C LEU A 215 -12.50 -16.78 -0.03
N GLU A 216 -12.90 -16.15 1.05
CA GLU A 216 -11.98 -15.74 2.12
C GLU A 216 -11.34 -16.95 2.81
N VAL A 217 -12.12 -17.99 3.12
CA VAL A 217 -11.59 -19.23 3.73
C VAL A 217 -10.63 -19.92 2.76
N LYS A 218 -10.96 -20.01 1.46
CA LYS A 218 -10.06 -20.62 0.47
C LYS A 218 -8.77 -19.82 0.30
N LEU A 219 -8.81 -18.49 0.34
CA LEU A 219 -7.60 -17.64 0.32
C LEU A 219 -6.74 -17.87 1.56
N LEU A 220 -7.33 -17.92 2.76
CA LEU A 220 -6.61 -18.22 3.99
C LEU A 220 -5.97 -19.61 3.96
N ARG A 221 -6.70 -20.63 3.47
CA ARG A 221 -6.14 -21.98 3.31
C ARG A 221 -5.01 -22.02 2.30
N TYR A 222 -5.16 -21.34 1.17
CA TYR A 222 -4.10 -21.22 0.17
C TYR A 222 -2.84 -20.60 0.79
N ALA A 223 -2.98 -19.48 1.49
CA ALA A 223 -1.87 -18.83 2.16
C ALA A 223 -1.22 -19.70 3.26
N TYR A 224 -2.04 -20.49 3.96
CA TYR A 224 -1.54 -21.41 5.00
C TYR A 224 -0.66 -22.53 4.43
N GLN A 225 -0.95 -22.98 3.21
CA GLN A 225 -0.24 -24.06 2.53
C GLN A 225 1.02 -23.58 1.77
N ASP A 226 1.25 -22.27 1.68
CA ASP A 226 2.37 -21.69 0.95
C ASP A 226 3.43 -21.14 1.91
N GLU A 227 4.61 -21.75 1.90
CA GLU A 227 5.75 -21.42 2.77
C GLU A 227 6.29 -20.00 2.53
N ASN A 228 6.07 -19.43 1.35
CA ASN A 228 6.49 -18.08 1.00
C ASN A 228 5.45 -17.01 1.37
N ILE A 229 4.20 -17.42 1.64
CA ILE A 229 3.12 -16.49 1.98
C ILE A 229 2.84 -16.48 3.49
N LEU A 230 2.71 -17.65 4.10
CA LEU A 230 2.25 -17.79 5.49
C LEU A 230 3.08 -17.00 6.52
N PRO A 231 4.44 -17.04 6.50
CA PRO A 231 5.24 -16.33 7.50
C PRO A 231 4.97 -14.83 7.48
N HIS A 232 4.99 -14.21 6.29
CA HIS A 232 4.74 -12.77 6.09
C HIS A 232 3.32 -12.38 6.49
N LEU A 233 2.32 -13.16 6.07
CA LEU A 233 0.93 -12.90 6.39
C LEU A 233 0.67 -13.04 7.89
N LYS A 234 1.09 -14.16 8.50
CA LYS A 234 0.76 -14.51 9.89
C LYS A 234 1.37 -13.54 10.90
N GLN A 235 2.60 -13.06 10.66
CA GLN A 235 3.26 -12.08 11.54
C GLN A 235 2.61 -10.69 11.44
N SER A 236 2.01 -10.35 10.30
CA SER A 236 1.36 -9.05 10.10
C SER A 236 -0.05 -8.97 10.70
N LEU A 237 -0.71 -10.10 10.98
CA LEU A 237 -2.07 -10.11 11.51
C LEU A 237 -2.14 -9.57 12.94
N PRO A 238 -3.18 -8.77 13.30
CA PRO A 238 -3.51 -8.43 14.68
C PRO A 238 -3.68 -9.67 15.56
N ILE A 239 -3.21 -9.58 16.81
CA ILE A 239 -3.29 -10.66 17.78
C ILE A 239 -4.32 -10.31 18.86
N ALA A 240 -5.25 -11.21 19.09
CA ALA A 240 -6.33 -11.06 20.07
C ALA A 240 -5.83 -10.70 21.48
N GLY A 241 -6.29 -9.57 22.02
CA GLY A 241 -5.93 -9.06 23.34
C GLY A 241 -4.51 -8.50 23.46
N VAL A 242 -3.70 -8.52 22.37
CA VAL A 242 -2.27 -8.15 22.41
C VAL A 242 -1.98 -6.89 21.62
N ASP A 243 -2.28 -6.90 20.31
CA ASP A 243 -1.90 -5.79 19.43
C ASP A 243 -2.92 -5.46 18.33
N GLY A 244 -2.61 -4.44 17.55
CA GLY A 244 -3.38 -3.98 16.41
C GLY A 244 -4.84 -3.70 16.73
N THR A 245 -5.72 -3.90 15.75
CA THR A 245 -7.17 -3.70 15.91
C THR A 245 -7.83 -4.69 16.86
N LEU A 246 -7.12 -5.75 17.28
CA LEU A 246 -7.60 -6.73 18.26
C LEU A 246 -7.09 -6.48 19.68
N LYS A 247 -6.26 -5.46 19.95
CA LYS A 247 -5.66 -5.18 21.25
C LYS A 247 -6.68 -5.11 22.39
N ARG A 248 -7.88 -4.58 22.11
CA ARG A 248 -8.97 -4.42 23.10
C ARG A 248 -10.06 -5.49 23.01
N ARG A 249 -9.90 -6.49 22.13
CA ARG A 249 -10.87 -7.57 21.90
C ARG A 249 -10.26 -8.89 22.35
N MET A 250 -11.10 -9.80 22.88
CA MET A 250 -10.68 -11.14 23.31
C MET A 250 -9.49 -11.11 24.27
N ARG A 251 -9.57 -10.26 25.33
CA ARG A 251 -8.50 -10.00 26.30
C ARG A 251 -8.30 -11.13 27.32
N SER A 252 -9.16 -12.11 27.32
CA SER A 252 -9.13 -13.24 28.26
C SER A 252 -9.64 -14.53 27.60
N GLY A 253 -9.45 -15.64 28.28
CA GLY A 253 -9.88 -16.95 27.79
C GLY A 253 -9.00 -17.49 26.68
N PHE A 254 -9.46 -18.55 26.02
CA PHE A 254 -8.69 -19.30 25.03
C PHE A 254 -8.34 -18.50 23.76
N ALA A 255 -9.11 -17.47 23.46
CA ALA A 255 -8.87 -16.62 22.29
C ALA A 255 -7.70 -15.64 22.47
N HIS A 256 -7.36 -15.25 23.72
CA HIS A 256 -6.28 -14.32 24.03
C HIS A 256 -4.92 -14.87 23.56
N GLY A 257 -4.20 -14.09 22.74
CA GLY A 257 -2.92 -14.47 22.15
C GLY A 257 -3.00 -15.57 21.07
N ASN A 258 -4.13 -16.30 21.01
CA ASN A 258 -4.34 -17.42 20.10
C ASN A 258 -4.88 -16.97 18.73
N VAL A 259 -5.91 -16.10 18.70
CA VAL A 259 -6.49 -15.63 17.44
C VAL A 259 -5.59 -14.58 16.80
N LYS A 260 -5.16 -14.82 15.55
CA LYS A 260 -4.44 -13.90 14.68
C LYS A 260 -5.30 -13.58 13.47
N ALA A 261 -5.92 -12.41 13.43
CA ALA A 261 -6.94 -12.14 12.42
C ALA A 261 -7.03 -10.66 12.04
N LYS A 262 -7.38 -10.41 10.77
CA LYS A 262 -7.72 -9.08 10.25
C LYS A 262 -9.18 -8.77 10.54
N THR A 263 -9.42 -7.57 11.04
CA THR A 263 -10.77 -7.01 11.17
C THR A 263 -11.18 -6.27 9.92
N GLY A 264 -12.46 -6.28 9.59
CA GLY A 264 -13.09 -5.41 8.60
C GLY A 264 -14.32 -4.76 9.20
N THR A 265 -14.53 -3.48 8.92
CA THR A 265 -15.73 -2.75 9.36
C THR A 265 -16.07 -1.70 8.32
N VAL A 266 -17.24 -1.84 7.72
CA VAL A 266 -17.89 -0.82 6.90
C VAL A 266 -19.34 -0.72 7.36
N THR A 267 -20.05 0.32 6.93
CA THR A 267 -21.46 0.49 7.31
C THR A 267 -22.26 -0.76 7.00
N GLY A 268 -22.79 -1.38 8.04
CA GLY A 268 -23.63 -2.57 7.92
C GLY A 268 -22.89 -3.91 7.84
N VAL A 269 -21.55 -3.95 7.78
CA VAL A 269 -20.80 -5.21 7.72
C VAL A 269 -19.60 -5.18 8.66
N ILE A 270 -19.47 -6.20 9.49
CA ILE A 270 -18.30 -6.42 10.35
C ILE A 270 -17.74 -7.81 10.05
N GLY A 271 -16.43 -7.88 9.84
CA GLY A 271 -15.73 -9.13 9.55
C GLY A 271 -14.49 -9.34 10.43
N LEU A 272 -14.14 -10.62 10.59
CA LEU A 272 -12.90 -11.06 11.23
C LEU A 272 -12.43 -12.32 10.51
N ALA A 273 -11.26 -12.28 9.89
CA ALA A 273 -10.71 -13.37 9.09
C ALA A 273 -9.25 -13.65 9.45
N GLY A 274 -8.89 -14.91 9.69
CA GLY A 274 -7.52 -15.27 10.06
C GLY A 274 -7.36 -16.69 10.57
N TYR A 275 -6.48 -16.88 11.54
CA TYR A 275 -6.08 -18.20 12.05
C TYR A 275 -6.19 -18.27 13.58
N CYS A 276 -6.48 -19.46 14.08
CA CYS A 276 -6.37 -19.77 15.51
C CYS A 276 -6.06 -21.27 15.69
N LYS A 277 -5.64 -21.65 16.91
CA LYS A 277 -5.54 -23.07 17.28
C LYS A 277 -6.79 -23.52 18.03
N ALA A 278 -7.28 -24.68 17.69
CA ALA A 278 -8.31 -25.38 18.46
C ALA A 278 -7.73 -25.96 19.77
N ALA A 279 -8.59 -26.35 20.72
CA ALA A 279 -8.16 -26.93 21.98
C ALA A 279 -7.38 -28.25 21.82
N ASN A 280 -7.62 -28.99 20.76
CA ASN A 280 -6.88 -30.20 20.40
C ASN A 280 -5.57 -29.92 19.60
N GLY A 281 -5.15 -28.65 19.48
CA GLY A 281 -3.91 -28.25 18.82
C GLY A 281 -3.97 -28.08 17.31
N HIS A 282 -5.09 -28.38 16.66
CA HIS A 282 -5.24 -28.16 15.21
C HIS A 282 -5.30 -26.68 14.87
N ASP A 283 -4.63 -26.29 13.77
CA ASP A 283 -4.74 -24.94 13.19
C ASP A 283 -6.06 -24.81 12.42
N LEU A 284 -6.77 -23.71 12.65
CA LEU A 284 -8.04 -23.39 12.03
C LEU A 284 -7.92 -22.11 11.21
N CYS A 285 -8.49 -22.11 10.00
CA CYS A 285 -8.86 -20.89 9.29
C CYS A 285 -10.21 -20.42 9.80
N CYS A 286 -10.27 -19.20 10.34
CA CYS A 286 -11.46 -18.67 10.98
C CYS A 286 -11.99 -17.46 10.19
N LEU A 287 -13.28 -17.48 9.89
CA LEU A 287 -14.00 -16.34 9.34
C LEU A 287 -15.30 -16.14 10.13
N LEU A 288 -15.45 -14.94 10.67
CA LEU A 288 -16.69 -14.48 11.31
C LEU A 288 -17.13 -13.21 10.59
N TYR A 289 -18.39 -13.12 10.24
CA TYR A 289 -18.97 -11.88 9.73
C TYR A 289 -20.39 -11.69 10.26
N THR A 290 -20.79 -10.44 10.40
CA THR A 290 -22.16 -10.05 10.73
C THR A 290 -22.62 -9.01 9.71
N SER A 291 -23.85 -9.17 9.22
CA SER A 291 -24.56 -8.10 8.54
C SER A 291 -25.77 -7.72 9.41
N PRO A 292 -26.23 -6.45 9.41
CA PRO A 292 -27.40 -6.07 10.17
C PRO A 292 -28.61 -6.91 9.76
N SER A 293 -29.20 -7.59 10.73
CA SER A 293 -30.52 -8.19 10.58
C SER A 293 -31.57 -7.19 11.10
N PRO A 294 -32.78 -7.14 10.53
CA PRO A 294 -33.86 -6.36 11.10
C PRO A 294 -34.15 -6.68 12.58
N ARG A 295 -33.76 -7.87 13.04
CA ARG A 295 -33.88 -8.32 14.46
C ARG A 295 -32.78 -7.76 15.36
N ASP A 296 -31.63 -7.31 14.81
CA ASP A 296 -30.48 -6.82 15.61
C ASP A 296 -30.68 -5.38 16.08
N ARG A 297 -31.59 -4.62 15.46
CA ARG A 297 -31.95 -3.24 15.87
C ARG A 297 -32.55 -3.14 17.28
N THR A 298 -33.03 -4.24 17.84
CA THR A 298 -33.67 -4.26 19.16
C THR A 298 -32.75 -4.66 20.33
N ARG A 299 -31.51 -5.10 20.05
CA ARG A 299 -30.55 -5.56 21.05
C ARG A 299 -29.33 -4.66 21.25
N SER A 300 -29.19 -3.59 20.48
CA SER A 300 -28.08 -2.63 20.59
C SER A 300 -28.55 -1.34 21.28
N ARG A 301 -28.87 -1.43 22.57
CA ARG A 301 -28.94 -0.31 23.50
C ARG A 301 -28.26 -0.68 24.81
#